data_a95ea944dc66f15f4923972a0cb163de
#
_entry.id   a95ea944dc66f15f4923972a0cb163de
#
_cell.length_a   1.000
_cell.length_b   1.000
_cell.length_c   1.000
_cell.angle_alpha   90.00
_cell.angle_beta   90.00
_cell.angle_gamma   90.00
#
_symmetry.space_group_name_H-M   'P 1'
#
loop_
_entity.id
_entity.type
_entity.pdbx_description
1 polymer ?
#
loop_
_entity_poly.entity_id
_entity_poly.type
_entity_poly.pdbx_seq_one_letter_code
_entity_poly.pdbx_strand_id
1 'polypeptide(L)'
;SCIGVYRICKTLKIPAKILYDSANVESSCKHAFSKIYSSGQISMMTVNYNEAMALIKPDTLLICVDVNEPSRMIFPNFIDDDNNMNVGVIDHHRRSSSQFKNVVFNGSDSSASSACELVAEYISMSDYKIELSKEEATFMLAGTMLDTNYFRNKVSEGTFDAMIVLKRFGADSLMADDFLKEDYERYTMKTKFLNNMETPFTGIIVTKDPDENELVDQSVLAMVSQECMTIAGIDAAFSIGRISQTEVGISARSSDQFNVQFIMEKMGGGGHHSAAAASISSTSPTEVADDLYNKLNDYISLAKDSKN
;
A
#
# COMPACT_ATOMS: atom_id res chain seq x y z
N SER A 1 -0.73 -11.77 1.97
CA SER A 1 -0.59 -12.52 0.69
C SER A 1 0.60 -13.48 0.70
N CYS A 2 1.85 -13.07 0.97
CA CYS A 2 3.05 -13.94 0.97
C CYS A 2 2.91 -15.20 1.85
N ILE A 3 2.27 -15.09 3.03
CA ILE A 3 2.05 -16.24 3.93
C ILE A 3 1.16 -17.30 3.27
N GLY A 4 0.11 -16.90 2.57
CA GLY A 4 -0.76 -17.83 1.85
C GLY A 4 -0.01 -18.57 0.75
N VAL A 5 0.79 -17.86 -0.05
CA VAL A 5 1.67 -18.49 -1.07
C VAL A 5 2.67 -19.45 -0.43
N TYR A 6 3.29 -19.06 0.67
CA TYR A 6 4.19 -19.93 1.43
C TYR A 6 3.48 -21.22 1.88
N ARG A 7 2.22 -21.13 2.34
CA ARG A 7 1.41 -22.30 2.74
C ARG A 7 1.06 -23.20 1.56
N ILE A 8 0.78 -22.63 0.39
CA ILE A 8 0.61 -23.41 -0.85
C ILE A 8 1.88 -24.21 -1.13
N CYS A 9 3.05 -23.57 -1.14
CA CYS A 9 4.33 -24.23 -1.36
C CYS A 9 4.58 -25.36 -0.34
N LYS A 10 4.31 -25.09 0.94
CA LYS A 10 4.47 -26.08 2.03
C LYS A 10 3.57 -27.31 1.81
N THR A 11 2.32 -27.12 1.43
CA THR A 11 1.38 -28.21 1.15
C THR A 11 1.86 -29.06 -0.03
N LEU A 12 2.39 -28.41 -1.07
CA LEU A 12 2.96 -29.05 -2.24
C LEU A 12 4.36 -29.66 -2.00
N LYS A 13 4.91 -29.52 -0.78
CA LYS A 13 6.27 -29.92 -0.41
C LYS A 13 7.37 -29.27 -1.27
N ILE A 14 7.10 -28.06 -1.75
CA ILE A 14 8.05 -27.24 -2.48
C ILE A 14 8.83 -26.41 -1.45
N PRO A 15 10.18 -26.48 -1.43
CA PRO A 15 11.00 -25.61 -0.60
C PRO A 15 10.75 -24.15 -0.96
N ALA A 16 10.35 -23.35 0.03
CA ALA A 16 10.06 -21.93 -0.17
C ALA A 16 10.57 -21.08 1.00
N LYS A 17 10.92 -19.85 0.70
CA LYS A 17 11.30 -18.81 1.66
C LYS A 17 10.62 -17.51 1.29
N ILE A 18 10.36 -16.68 2.28
CA ILE A 18 9.86 -15.31 2.10
C ILE A 18 11.06 -14.36 2.19
N LEU A 19 11.31 -13.61 1.12
CA LEU A 19 12.30 -12.54 1.15
C LEU A 19 11.77 -11.41 2.04
N TYR A 20 12.48 -11.09 3.11
CA TYR A 20 12.01 -10.23 4.18
C TYR A 20 13.08 -9.22 4.60
N ASP A 21 12.73 -7.95 4.55
CA ASP A 21 13.56 -6.87 5.07
C ASP A 21 13.08 -6.43 6.45
N SER A 22 13.71 -6.96 7.49
CA SER A 22 13.35 -6.64 8.87
C SER A 22 13.61 -5.18 9.26
N ALA A 23 14.42 -4.45 8.50
CA ALA A 23 14.72 -3.04 8.77
C ALA A 23 13.63 -2.12 8.22
N ASN A 24 13.16 -2.38 7.00
CA ASN A 24 12.27 -1.48 6.26
C ASN A 24 10.80 -1.95 6.21
N VAL A 25 10.47 -3.13 6.76
CA VAL A 25 9.06 -3.56 6.84
C VAL A 25 8.28 -2.66 7.80
N GLU A 26 7.06 -2.33 7.41
CA GLU A 26 6.17 -1.47 8.20
C GLU A 26 5.93 -2.01 9.61
N SER A 27 5.88 -1.11 10.62
CA SER A 27 5.78 -1.47 12.05
C SER A 27 4.54 -2.33 12.37
N SER A 28 3.39 -2.01 11.76
CA SER A 28 2.15 -2.78 11.89
C SER A 28 2.30 -4.22 11.38
N CYS A 29 2.92 -4.40 10.22
CA CYS A 29 3.21 -5.71 9.65
C CYS A 29 4.20 -6.50 10.53
N LYS A 30 5.26 -5.85 11.01
CA LYS A 30 6.24 -6.45 11.93
C LYS A 30 5.58 -6.89 13.24
N HIS A 31 4.72 -6.04 13.80
CA HIS A 31 3.96 -6.33 15.01
C HIS A 31 3.04 -7.55 14.82
N ALA A 32 2.21 -7.54 13.78
CA ALA A 32 1.31 -8.64 13.46
C ALA A 32 2.08 -9.95 13.22
N PHE A 33 3.20 -9.90 12.49
CA PHE A 33 4.02 -11.06 12.19
C PHE A 33 4.64 -11.67 13.44
N SER A 34 5.09 -10.84 14.39
CA SER A 34 5.64 -11.27 15.68
C SER A 34 4.58 -11.84 16.63
N LYS A 35 3.32 -11.46 16.48
CA LYS A 35 2.20 -12.07 17.24
C LYS A 35 1.83 -13.47 16.75
N ILE A 36 2.01 -13.72 15.44
CA ILE A 36 1.64 -14.99 14.83
C ILE A 36 2.74 -16.04 15.00
N TYR A 37 4.00 -15.63 14.87
CA TYR A 37 5.14 -16.51 14.82
C TYR A 37 6.18 -16.17 15.88
N SER A 38 6.75 -17.21 16.49
CA SER A 38 7.97 -17.04 17.29
C SER A 38 9.14 -16.60 16.41
N SER A 39 10.15 -15.97 16.99
CA SER A 39 11.38 -15.57 16.27
C SER A 39 12.06 -16.74 15.55
N GLY A 40 12.02 -17.95 16.11
CA GLY A 40 12.53 -19.16 15.46
C GLY A 40 11.72 -19.57 14.23
N GLN A 41 10.40 -19.43 14.27
CA GLN A 41 9.54 -19.71 13.11
C GLN A 41 9.75 -18.66 12.01
N ILE A 42 9.88 -17.39 12.37
CA ILE A 42 10.19 -16.30 11.42
C ILE A 42 11.50 -16.61 10.70
N SER A 43 12.58 -16.92 11.43
CA SER A 43 13.89 -17.26 10.85
C SER A 43 13.85 -18.51 9.95
N MET A 44 12.96 -19.46 10.23
CA MET A 44 12.78 -20.63 9.35
C MET A 44 12.02 -20.31 8.05
N MET A 45 11.13 -19.31 8.08
CA MET A 45 10.29 -18.95 6.91
C MET A 45 10.92 -17.87 6.04
N THR A 46 11.69 -16.96 6.64
CA THR A 46 12.22 -15.78 5.98
C THR A 46 13.70 -15.91 5.66
N VAL A 47 14.15 -15.09 4.73
CA VAL A 47 15.55 -14.87 4.38
C VAL A 47 15.78 -13.38 4.08
N ASN A 48 16.95 -12.87 4.44
CA ASN A 48 17.38 -11.56 4.00
C ASN A 48 17.91 -11.58 2.55
N TYR A 49 18.31 -10.44 2.03
CA TYR A 49 18.82 -10.31 0.66
C TYR A 49 19.98 -11.27 0.36
N ASN A 50 21.02 -11.28 1.20
CA ASN A 50 22.23 -12.09 0.96
C ASN A 50 21.95 -13.59 1.06
N GLU A 51 21.14 -13.99 2.03
CA GLU A 51 20.70 -15.39 2.18
C GLU A 51 19.87 -15.84 0.98
N ALA A 52 18.97 -14.96 0.48
CA ALA A 52 18.16 -15.29 -0.69
C ALA A 52 19.04 -15.45 -1.94
N MET A 53 19.98 -14.54 -2.18
CA MET A 53 20.93 -14.65 -3.30
C MET A 53 21.73 -15.95 -3.28
N ALA A 54 22.12 -16.42 -2.09
CA ALA A 54 22.84 -17.69 -1.93
C ALA A 54 21.96 -18.95 -2.19
N LEU A 55 20.64 -18.79 -2.17
CA LEU A 55 19.69 -19.89 -2.41
C LEU A 55 19.23 -20.00 -3.87
N ILE A 56 19.50 -19.02 -4.71
CA ILE A 56 19.10 -19.01 -6.12
C ILE A 56 19.75 -20.17 -6.88
N LYS A 57 18.94 -20.88 -7.63
CA LYS A 57 19.33 -21.96 -8.53
C LYS A 57 18.67 -21.73 -9.91
N PRO A 58 19.11 -22.43 -10.97
CA PRO A 58 18.52 -22.28 -12.29
C PRO A 58 17.01 -22.57 -12.37
N ASP A 59 16.50 -23.39 -11.44
CA ASP A 59 15.09 -23.77 -11.32
C ASP A 59 14.33 -22.96 -10.26
N THR A 60 14.93 -21.93 -9.70
CA THR A 60 14.28 -21.06 -8.72
C THR A 60 13.19 -20.23 -9.39
N LEU A 61 11.99 -20.24 -8.80
CA LEU A 61 10.88 -19.37 -9.14
C LEU A 61 10.78 -18.26 -8.08
N LEU A 62 10.88 -17.01 -8.51
CA LEU A 62 10.53 -15.85 -7.69
C LEU A 62 9.06 -15.54 -7.84
N ILE A 63 8.28 -15.60 -6.78
CA ILE A 63 6.88 -15.19 -6.78
C ILE A 63 6.77 -13.78 -6.15
N CYS A 64 6.50 -12.79 -6.98
CA CYS A 64 6.22 -11.42 -6.57
C CYS A 64 4.73 -11.31 -6.21
N VAL A 65 4.45 -10.92 -4.98
CA VAL A 65 3.09 -10.83 -4.45
C VAL A 65 2.82 -9.37 -4.07
N ASP A 66 1.74 -8.81 -4.59
CA ASP A 66 1.34 -7.41 -4.39
C ASP A 66 2.30 -6.38 -5.04
N VAL A 67 3.03 -6.84 -6.05
CA VAL A 67 3.93 -6.00 -6.85
C VAL A 67 4.06 -6.55 -8.27
N ASN A 68 3.89 -5.68 -9.29
CA ASN A 68 3.93 -6.06 -10.71
C ASN A 68 5.07 -5.39 -11.50
N GLU A 69 5.95 -4.65 -10.82
CA GLU A 69 7.12 -4.02 -11.43
C GLU A 69 8.37 -4.11 -10.55
N PRO A 70 9.56 -4.30 -11.14
CA PRO A 70 10.82 -4.47 -10.39
C PRO A 70 11.15 -3.29 -9.46
N SER A 71 10.86 -2.06 -9.87
CA SER A 71 11.17 -0.84 -9.12
C SER A 71 10.45 -0.73 -7.78
N ARG A 72 9.30 -1.44 -7.63
CA ARG A 72 8.50 -1.47 -6.40
C ARG A 72 8.81 -2.65 -5.48
N MET A 73 9.71 -3.53 -5.89
CA MET A 73 10.14 -4.62 -5.01
C MET A 73 10.84 -4.06 -3.77
N ILE A 74 10.77 -4.80 -2.67
CA ILE A 74 11.51 -4.49 -1.44
C ILE A 74 13.02 -4.38 -1.67
N PHE A 75 13.52 -5.11 -2.67
CA PHE A 75 14.88 -5.04 -3.18
C PHE A 75 14.82 -4.96 -4.71
N PRO A 76 14.76 -3.73 -5.30
CA PRO A 76 14.64 -3.55 -6.75
C PRO A 76 15.75 -4.24 -7.56
N ASN A 77 16.96 -4.33 -7.00
CA ASN A 77 18.13 -4.95 -7.63
C ASN A 77 18.21 -6.47 -7.40
N PHE A 78 17.18 -7.10 -6.82
CA PHE A 78 17.18 -8.55 -6.61
C PHE A 78 17.05 -9.32 -7.92
N ILE A 79 16.40 -8.73 -8.91
CA ILE A 79 16.32 -9.23 -10.29
C ILE A 79 17.17 -8.30 -11.14
N ASP A 80 18.34 -8.76 -11.56
CA ASP A 80 19.16 -8.11 -12.57
C ASP A 80 19.11 -8.89 -13.89
N ASP A 81 19.67 -8.29 -14.94
CA ASP A 81 19.69 -8.91 -16.28
C ASP A 81 20.53 -10.19 -16.34
N ASP A 82 21.43 -10.40 -15.38
CA ASP A 82 22.33 -11.55 -15.32
C ASP A 82 21.68 -12.78 -14.65
N ASN A 83 20.71 -12.58 -13.76
CA ASN A 83 20.09 -13.68 -12.99
C ASN A 83 19.08 -14.51 -13.76
N ASN A 84 18.56 -14.05 -14.90
CA ASN A 84 17.59 -14.73 -15.78
C ASN A 84 16.55 -15.61 -15.04
N MET A 85 16.07 -15.14 -13.90
CA MET A 85 15.22 -15.89 -12.98
C MET A 85 13.78 -15.98 -13.52
N ASN A 86 13.14 -17.14 -13.36
CA ASN A 86 11.73 -17.28 -13.62
C ASN A 86 10.91 -16.49 -12.60
N VAL A 87 9.92 -15.72 -13.07
CA VAL A 87 9.08 -14.87 -12.22
C VAL A 87 7.62 -15.29 -12.31
N GLY A 88 6.99 -15.45 -11.17
CA GLY A 88 5.53 -15.49 -11.03
C GLY A 88 5.04 -14.19 -10.43
N VAL A 89 3.91 -13.65 -10.89
CA VAL A 89 3.31 -12.41 -10.36
C VAL A 89 1.90 -12.70 -9.89
N ILE A 90 1.57 -12.26 -8.67
CA ILE A 90 0.21 -12.25 -8.11
C ILE A 90 -0.03 -10.84 -7.60
N ASP A 91 -0.83 -10.04 -8.32
CA ASP A 91 -0.99 -8.62 -8.03
C ASP A 91 -2.36 -8.10 -8.44
N HIS A 92 -2.87 -7.10 -7.73
CA HIS A 92 -4.13 -6.44 -8.01
C HIS A 92 -3.97 -4.99 -8.55
N HIS A 93 -2.76 -4.53 -8.73
CA HIS A 93 -2.51 -3.22 -9.30
C HIS A 93 -2.68 -3.20 -10.82
N ARG A 94 -2.98 -2.03 -11.37
CA ARG A 94 -2.98 -1.83 -12.83
C ARG A 94 -1.60 -2.11 -13.37
N ARG A 95 -1.54 -2.65 -14.60
CA ARG A 95 -0.27 -2.97 -15.26
C ARG A 95 0.59 -1.71 -15.39
N SER A 96 1.85 -1.85 -15.00
CA SER A 96 2.89 -0.85 -15.22
C SER A 96 3.47 -0.96 -16.63
N SER A 97 4.09 0.13 -17.09
CA SER A 97 4.91 0.13 -18.33
C SER A 97 6.22 -0.64 -18.16
N SER A 98 6.74 -0.74 -16.93
CA SER A 98 7.95 -1.49 -16.59
C SER A 98 7.55 -2.85 -16.00
N GLN A 99 7.59 -3.91 -16.81
CA GLN A 99 7.21 -5.25 -16.39
C GLN A 99 8.43 -6.11 -16.04
N PHE A 100 8.21 -7.14 -15.24
CA PHE A 100 9.21 -8.18 -15.01
C PHE A 100 9.57 -8.90 -16.32
N LYS A 101 10.84 -9.26 -16.46
CA LYS A 101 11.30 -10.19 -17.50
C LYS A 101 11.01 -11.63 -17.07
N ASN A 102 10.97 -12.56 -18.03
CA ASN A 102 10.81 -14.02 -17.80
C ASN A 102 9.60 -14.38 -16.91
N VAL A 103 8.48 -13.73 -17.12
CA VAL A 103 7.24 -14.05 -16.41
C VAL A 103 6.68 -15.37 -16.93
N VAL A 104 6.78 -16.44 -16.12
CA VAL A 104 6.26 -17.77 -16.42
C VAL A 104 4.85 -18.01 -15.88
N PHE A 105 4.42 -17.18 -14.93
CA PHE A 105 3.08 -17.20 -14.35
C PHE A 105 2.64 -15.75 -14.06
N ASN A 106 1.46 -15.40 -14.52
CA ASN A 106 0.85 -14.09 -14.24
C ASN A 106 -0.59 -14.29 -13.75
N GLY A 107 -0.79 -14.14 -12.45
CA GLY A 107 -2.06 -14.16 -11.75
C GLY A 107 -2.52 -12.77 -11.33
N SER A 108 -2.20 -11.75 -12.14
CA SER A 108 -2.62 -10.37 -11.84
C SER A 108 -4.05 -10.12 -12.31
N ASP A 109 -4.86 -9.55 -11.42
CA ASP A 109 -6.21 -9.08 -11.73
C ASP A 109 -6.47 -7.73 -11.07
N SER A 110 -6.59 -6.69 -11.88
CA SER A 110 -6.85 -5.32 -11.39
C SER A 110 -8.29 -5.09 -10.91
N SER A 111 -9.20 -6.05 -11.09
CA SER A 111 -10.55 -6.03 -10.53
C SER A 111 -10.59 -6.56 -9.09
N ALA A 112 -9.59 -7.35 -8.68
CA ALA A 112 -9.47 -7.82 -7.30
C ALA A 112 -9.17 -6.66 -6.35
N SER A 113 -9.67 -6.78 -5.12
CA SER A 113 -9.49 -5.76 -4.09
C SER A 113 -8.11 -5.77 -3.47
N SER A 114 -7.45 -6.93 -3.46
CA SER A 114 -6.15 -7.14 -2.81
C SER A 114 -5.44 -8.37 -3.35
N ALA A 115 -4.13 -8.43 -3.20
CA ALA A 115 -3.39 -9.67 -3.45
C ALA A 115 -3.77 -10.79 -2.46
N CYS A 116 -4.31 -10.46 -1.28
CA CYS A 116 -4.84 -11.45 -0.33
C CYS A 116 -6.11 -12.12 -0.85
N GLU A 117 -6.98 -11.39 -1.55
CA GLU A 117 -8.15 -11.94 -2.25
C GLU A 117 -7.71 -13.01 -3.26
N LEU A 118 -6.80 -12.66 -4.18
CA LEU A 118 -6.31 -13.59 -5.20
C LEU A 118 -5.67 -14.86 -4.61
N VAL A 119 -4.88 -14.71 -3.56
CA VAL A 119 -4.27 -15.87 -2.89
C VAL A 119 -5.31 -16.73 -2.18
N ALA A 120 -6.34 -16.15 -1.56
CA ALA A 120 -7.44 -16.88 -0.95
C ALA A 120 -8.26 -17.64 -2.00
N GLU A 121 -8.45 -17.06 -3.18
CA GLU A 121 -9.09 -17.71 -4.32
C GLU A 121 -8.27 -18.93 -4.79
N TYR A 122 -6.95 -18.80 -4.98
CA TYR A 122 -6.08 -19.93 -5.33
C TYR A 122 -6.14 -21.05 -4.27
N ILE A 123 -6.19 -20.71 -2.99
CA ILE A 123 -6.35 -21.70 -1.91
C ILE A 123 -7.70 -22.41 -2.04
N SER A 124 -8.76 -21.67 -2.35
CA SER A 124 -10.12 -22.19 -2.50
C SER A 124 -10.29 -23.14 -3.71
N MET A 125 -9.63 -22.80 -4.82
CA MET A 125 -9.71 -23.53 -6.10
C MET A 125 -8.74 -24.70 -6.18
N SER A 126 -7.83 -24.85 -5.19
CA SER A 126 -6.82 -25.90 -5.19
C SER A 126 -7.41 -27.28 -4.95
N ASP A 127 -7.00 -28.27 -5.75
CA ASP A 127 -7.29 -29.70 -5.51
C ASP A 127 -6.56 -30.23 -4.26
N TYR A 128 -5.58 -29.50 -3.74
CA TYR A 128 -4.84 -29.87 -2.55
C TYR A 128 -5.48 -29.26 -1.31
N LYS A 129 -5.49 -30.03 -0.22
CA LYS A 129 -5.97 -29.52 1.08
C LYS A 129 -4.94 -28.57 1.69
N ILE A 130 -5.01 -27.30 1.29
CA ILE A 130 -4.18 -26.24 1.86
C ILE A 130 -4.78 -25.83 3.20
N GLU A 131 -3.96 -25.77 4.24
CA GLU A 131 -4.38 -25.41 5.58
C GLU A 131 -3.69 -24.11 6.01
N LEU A 132 -4.48 -23.14 6.47
CA LEU A 132 -4.02 -21.95 7.17
C LEU A 132 -4.33 -22.10 8.66
N SER A 133 -3.47 -21.60 9.53
CA SER A 133 -3.86 -21.39 10.92
C SER A 133 -4.88 -20.24 11.01
N LYS A 134 -5.59 -20.16 12.14
CA LYS A 134 -6.49 -19.05 12.44
C LYS A 134 -5.77 -17.70 12.29
N GLU A 135 -4.55 -17.62 12.83
CA GLU A 135 -3.74 -16.40 12.83
C GLU A 135 -3.30 -16.01 11.41
N GLU A 136 -2.91 -16.97 10.59
CA GLU A 136 -2.51 -16.74 9.20
C GLU A 136 -3.69 -16.26 8.34
N ALA A 137 -4.84 -16.92 8.50
CA ALA A 137 -6.07 -16.48 7.85
C ALA A 137 -6.50 -15.09 8.32
N THR A 138 -6.32 -14.78 9.60
CA THR A 138 -6.56 -13.45 10.16
C THR A 138 -5.62 -12.40 9.59
N PHE A 139 -4.35 -12.74 9.40
CA PHE A 139 -3.38 -11.83 8.80
C PHE A 139 -3.68 -11.53 7.32
N MET A 140 -4.16 -12.53 6.58
CA MET A 140 -4.64 -12.32 5.20
C MET A 140 -5.91 -11.44 5.19
N LEU A 141 -6.84 -11.66 6.13
CA LEU A 141 -8.01 -10.80 6.32
C LEU A 141 -7.59 -9.35 6.59
N ALA A 142 -6.62 -9.13 7.49
CA ALA A 142 -6.08 -7.79 7.76
C ALA A 142 -5.49 -7.13 6.50
N GLY A 143 -4.77 -7.88 5.65
CA GLY A 143 -4.28 -7.37 4.37
C GLY A 143 -5.40 -6.91 3.45
N THR A 144 -6.49 -7.68 3.33
CA THR A 144 -7.66 -7.25 2.55
C THR A 144 -8.35 -6.03 3.17
N MET A 145 -8.48 -5.98 4.51
CA MET A 145 -9.05 -4.80 5.21
C MET A 145 -8.22 -3.54 4.94
N LEU A 146 -6.90 -3.66 4.90
CA LEU A 146 -5.99 -2.54 4.60
C LEU A 146 -6.20 -2.01 3.18
N ASP A 147 -6.13 -2.88 2.18
CA ASP A 147 -6.24 -2.50 0.76
C ASP A 147 -7.62 -1.94 0.40
N THR A 148 -8.66 -2.43 1.06
CA THR A 148 -10.04 -1.99 0.85
C THR A 148 -10.46 -0.82 1.76
N ASN A 149 -9.57 -0.31 2.58
CA ASN A 149 -9.91 0.65 3.63
C ASN A 149 -11.15 0.19 4.43
N TYR A 150 -11.03 -0.98 5.07
CA TYR A 150 -12.12 -1.60 5.83
C TYR A 150 -13.40 -1.84 5.00
N PHE A 151 -13.23 -2.41 3.80
CA PHE A 151 -14.31 -2.72 2.84
C PHE A 151 -15.09 -1.49 2.33
N ARG A 152 -14.47 -0.30 2.35
CA ARG A 152 -15.06 0.92 1.80
C ARG A 152 -14.73 1.14 0.32
N ASN A 153 -13.60 0.61 -0.16
CA ASN A 153 -13.06 0.87 -1.50
C ASN A 153 -12.80 -0.44 -2.24
N LYS A 154 -13.04 -0.45 -3.56
CA LYS A 154 -12.69 -1.54 -4.49
C LYS A 154 -13.21 -2.93 -4.07
N VAL A 155 -14.35 -3.00 -3.41
CA VAL A 155 -14.94 -4.26 -2.96
C VAL A 155 -15.76 -4.88 -4.09
N SER A 156 -15.55 -6.16 -4.37
CA SER A 156 -16.25 -6.95 -5.37
C SER A 156 -16.90 -8.19 -4.72
N GLU A 157 -17.64 -8.98 -5.50
CA GLU A 157 -18.14 -10.29 -5.08
C GLU A 157 -16.97 -11.21 -4.67
N GLY A 158 -15.89 -11.24 -5.46
CA GLY A 158 -14.67 -12.01 -5.16
C GLY A 158 -14.03 -11.65 -3.82
N THR A 159 -14.11 -10.37 -3.41
CA THR A 159 -13.64 -9.94 -2.07
C THR A 159 -14.40 -10.67 -0.97
N PHE A 160 -15.72 -10.75 -1.06
CA PHE A 160 -16.53 -11.44 -0.05
C PHE A 160 -16.33 -12.95 -0.09
N ASP A 161 -16.18 -13.56 -1.28
CA ASP A 161 -15.86 -14.98 -1.42
C ASP A 161 -14.53 -15.31 -0.76
N ALA A 162 -13.50 -14.51 -0.97
CA ALA A 162 -12.22 -14.64 -0.28
C ALA A 162 -12.37 -14.53 1.24
N MET A 163 -13.21 -13.60 1.73
CA MET A 163 -13.51 -13.48 3.17
C MET A 163 -14.20 -14.71 3.71
N ILE A 164 -15.12 -15.33 2.98
CA ILE A 164 -15.76 -16.60 3.35
C ILE A 164 -14.70 -17.71 3.48
N VAL A 165 -13.78 -17.80 2.54
CA VAL A 165 -12.66 -18.76 2.59
C VAL A 165 -11.82 -18.56 3.85
N LEU A 166 -11.38 -17.33 4.12
CA LEU A 166 -10.58 -17.03 5.30
C LEU A 166 -11.36 -17.29 6.62
N LYS A 167 -12.66 -16.99 6.65
CA LYS A 167 -13.53 -17.30 7.81
C LYS A 167 -13.66 -18.80 8.06
N ARG A 168 -13.67 -19.65 7.03
CA ARG A 168 -13.65 -21.12 7.19
C ARG A 168 -12.37 -21.61 7.89
N PHE A 169 -11.24 -20.92 7.70
CA PHE A 169 -10.00 -21.15 8.46
C PHE A 169 -9.99 -20.50 9.85
N GLY A 170 -11.09 -19.82 10.24
CA GLY A 170 -11.23 -19.22 11.56
C GLY A 170 -10.73 -17.79 11.67
N ALA A 171 -10.52 -17.07 10.55
CA ALA A 171 -10.11 -15.67 10.59
C ALA A 171 -10.98 -14.83 11.54
N ASP A 172 -10.33 -14.01 12.34
CA ASP A 172 -10.95 -13.23 13.42
C ASP A 172 -10.83 -11.72 13.10
N SER A 173 -11.96 -11.06 12.93
CA SER A 173 -11.99 -9.65 12.53
C SER A 173 -11.50 -8.70 13.63
N LEU A 174 -11.70 -9.04 14.91
CA LEU A 174 -11.17 -8.21 16.00
C LEU A 174 -9.63 -8.32 16.09
N MET A 175 -9.10 -9.51 15.87
CA MET A 175 -7.66 -9.73 15.82
C MET A 175 -7.06 -9.08 14.55
N ALA A 176 -7.77 -9.09 13.42
CA ALA A 176 -7.34 -8.41 12.21
C ALA A 176 -7.27 -6.89 12.41
N ASP A 177 -8.27 -6.31 13.08
CA ASP A 177 -8.26 -4.90 13.47
C ASP A 177 -7.08 -4.58 14.42
N ASP A 178 -6.81 -5.46 15.39
CA ASP A 178 -5.65 -5.30 16.28
C ASP A 178 -4.30 -5.31 15.55
N PHE A 179 -4.18 -6.06 14.45
CA PHE A 179 -2.99 -6.06 13.59
C PHE A 179 -2.81 -4.74 12.83
N LEU A 180 -3.89 -4.02 12.57
CA LEU A 180 -3.90 -2.77 11.82
C LEU A 180 -3.85 -1.51 12.69
N LYS A 181 -3.76 -1.68 14.01
CA LYS A 181 -3.64 -0.54 14.91
C LYS A 181 -2.37 0.27 14.64
N GLU A 182 -2.56 1.56 14.62
CA GLU A 182 -1.46 2.52 14.53
C GLU A 182 -0.70 2.58 15.86
N ASP A 183 0.58 2.87 15.81
CA ASP A 183 1.33 3.23 17.01
C ASP A 183 0.95 4.65 17.51
N TYR A 184 1.23 4.90 18.78
CA TYR A 184 0.85 6.15 19.43
C TYR A 184 1.48 7.39 18.78
N GLU A 185 2.72 7.28 18.31
CA GLU A 185 3.45 8.41 17.70
C GLU A 185 2.81 8.79 16.36
N ARG A 186 2.53 7.81 15.50
CA ARG A 186 1.83 8.03 14.21
C ARG A 186 0.43 8.59 14.42
N TYR A 187 -0.31 8.05 15.37
CA TYR A 187 -1.64 8.55 15.72
C TYR A 187 -1.59 10.02 16.19
N THR A 188 -0.63 10.35 17.06
CA THR A 188 -0.46 11.72 17.57
C THR A 188 -0.07 12.66 16.45
N MET A 189 0.87 12.26 15.58
CA MET A 189 1.26 13.06 14.41
C MET A 189 0.07 13.31 13.49
N LYS A 190 -0.67 12.28 13.11
CA LYS A 190 -1.88 12.40 12.30
C LYS A 190 -2.88 13.38 12.93
N THR A 191 -3.09 13.29 14.24
CA THR A 191 -4.02 14.16 14.97
C THR A 191 -3.60 15.62 14.93
N LYS A 192 -2.30 15.94 14.98
CA LYS A 192 -1.81 17.34 14.82
C LYS A 192 -2.26 17.92 13.49
N PHE A 193 -2.10 17.18 12.38
CA PHE A 193 -2.56 17.62 11.06
C PHE A 193 -4.08 17.81 11.01
N LEU A 194 -4.84 16.84 11.52
CA LEU A 194 -6.30 16.89 11.51
C LEU A 194 -6.86 18.07 12.33
N ASN A 195 -6.19 18.45 13.41
CA ASN A 195 -6.56 19.63 14.18
C ASN A 195 -6.24 20.96 13.46
N ASN A 196 -5.45 20.91 12.39
CA ASN A 196 -5.04 22.08 11.61
C ASN A 196 -5.61 22.06 10.18
N MET A 197 -6.85 21.56 10.04
CA MET A 197 -7.56 21.55 8.77
C MET A 197 -8.05 22.94 8.40
N GLU A 198 -7.80 23.32 7.14
CA GLU A 198 -8.33 24.53 6.51
C GLU A 198 -9.23 24.13 5.32
N THR A 199 -10.26 24.92 5.03
CA THR A 199 -11.15 24.75 3.88
C THR A 199 -11.07 25.97 2.96
N PRO A 200 -9.95 26.13 2.22
CA PRO A 200 -9.73 27.32 1.39
C PRO A 200 -10.72 27.45 0.23
N PHE A 201 -11.29 26.33 -0.20
CA PHE A 201 -12.31 26.26 -1.25
C PHE A 201 -13.42 25.29 -0.84
N THR A 202 -14.63 25.49 -1.36
CA THR A 202 -15.75 24.58 -1.10
C THR A 202 -15.41 23.16 -1.51
N GLY A 203 -15.57 22.20 -0.62
CA GLY A 203 -15.29 20.79 -0.85
C GLY A 203 -13.80 20.41 -0.82
N ILE A 204 -12.89 21.34 -0.50
CA ILE A 204 -11.45 21.07 -0.47
C ILE A 204 -10.89 21.33 0.94
N ILE A 205 -10.24 20.32 1.50
CA ILE A 205 -9.46 20.44 2.72
C ILE A 205 -7.97 20.50 2.38
N VAL A 206 -7.28 21.43 3.04
CA VAL A 206 -5.81 21.46 3.10
C VAL A 206 -5.40 21.38 4.55
N THR A 207 -4.46 20.49 4.86
CA THR A 207 -3.85 20.41 6.19
C THR A 207 -2.36 20.60 6.06
N LYS A 208 -1.74 21.28 7.00
CA LYS A 208 -0.29 21.41 7.09
C LYS A 208 0.18 21.17 8.51
N ASP A 209 1.44 20.77 8.66
CA ASP A 209 2.03 20.64 9.97
C ASP A 209 2.04 22.02 10.68
N PRO A 210 1.52 22.13 11.90
CA PRO A 210 1.64 23.33 12.69
C PRO A 210 3.09 23.62 13.13
N ASP A 211 3.95 22.60 13.21
CA ASP A 211 5.39 22.74 13.43
C ASP A 211 6.15 22.52 12.13
N GLU A 212 6.50 23.62 11.45
CA GLU A 212 7.22 23.58 10.17
C GLU A 212 8.62 22.95 10.26
N ASN A 213 9.16 22.68 11.45
CA ASN A 213 10.46 22.07 11.65
C ASN A 213 10.41 20.55 11.90
N GLU A 214 9.25 20.00 12.23
CA GLU A 214 9.09 18.56 12.47
C GLU A 214 9.15 17.80 11.14
N LEU A 215 9.88 16.68 11.12
CA LEU A 215 9.91 15.80 9.95
C LEU A 215 8.80 14.76 10.06
N VAL A 216 8.09 14.55 8.97
CA VAL A 216 6.97 13.61 8.88
C VAL A 216 7.18 12.63 7.74
N ASP A 217 6.82 11.37 7.95
CA ASP A 217 6.81 10.39 6.88
C ASP A 217 5.73 10.70 5.83
N GLN A 218 6.06 10.53 4.55
CA GLN A 218 5.10 10.66 3.44
C GLN A 218 3.86 9.78 3.65
N SER A 219 4.00 8.63 4.32
CA SER A 219 2.87 7.74 4.66
C SER A 219 1.89 8.38 5.64
N VAL A 220 2.36 9.21 6.58
CA VAL A 220 1.47 9.95 7.50
C VAL A 220 0.67 10.99 6.73
N LEU A 221 1.28 11.72 5.81
CA LEU A 221 0.56 12.66 4.94
C LEU A 221 -0.52 11.95 4.12
N ALA A 222 -0.23 10.74 3.61
CA ALA A 222 -1.22 9.94 2.89
C ALA A 222 -2.39 9.50 3.78
N MET A 223 -2.11 9.14 5.03
CA MET A 223 -3.15 8.78 6.01
C MET A 223 -4.02 9.97 6.38
N VAL A 224 -3.43 11.15 6.58
CA VAL A 224 -4.15 12.39 6.89
C VAL A 224 -5.09 12.77 5.74
N SER A 225 -4.59 12.84 4.50
CA SER A 225 -5.42 13.17 3.34
C SER A 225 -6.54 12.14 3.12
N GLN A 226 -6.28 10.84 3.39
CA GLN A 226 -7.30 9.80 3.32
C GLN A 226 -8.37 9.95 4.40
N GLU A 227 -7.98 10.32 5.63
CA GLU A 227 -8.92 10.54 6.74
C GLU A 227 -9.84 11.73 6.45
N CYS A 228 -9.31 12.83 5.90
CA CYS A 228 -10.10 14.00 5.50
C CYS A 228 -11.19 13.64 4.47
N MET A 229 -10.96 12.63 3.61
CA MET A 229 -11.97 12.16 2.65
C MET A 229 -13.15 11.44 3.29
N THR A 230 -13.11 11.14 4.59
CA THR A 230 -14.26 10.56 5.31
C THR A 230 -15.29 11.62 5.72
N ILE A 231 -14.96 12.89 5.56
CA ILE A 231 -15.83 14.02 5.93
C ILE A 231 -16.82 14.28 4.79
N ALA A 232 -18.11 14.35 5.13
CA ALA A 232 -19.17 14.57 4.15
C ALA A 232 -19.00 15.93 3.45
N GLY A 233 -19.17 15.95 2.12
CA GLY A 233 -19.06 17.15 1.29
C GLY A 233 -17.63 17.54 0.93
N ILE A 234 -16.64 16.68 1.18
CA ILE A 234 -15.27 16.87 0.76
C ILE A 234 -15.00 16.08 -0.54
N ASP A 235 -14.55 16.80 -1.56
CA ASP A 235 -14.21 16.28 -2.89
C ASP A 235 -12.71 16.04 -3.06
N ALA A 236 -11.87 16.81 -2.34
CA ALA A 236 -10.43 16.64 -2.35
C ALA A 236 -9.79 17.05 -1.00
N ALA A 237 -8.71 16.38 -0.64
CA ALA A 237 -7.91 16.66 0.53
C ALA A 237 -6.41 16.61 0.23
N PHE A 238 -5.68 17.59 0.76
CA PHE A 238 -4.24 17.74 0.61
C PHE A 238 -3.60 17.85 1.99
N SER A 239 -2.53 17.10 2.22
CA SER A 239 -1.72 17.21 3.44
C SER A 239 -0.28 17.52 3.10
N ILE A 240 0.30 18.52 3.80
CA ILE A 240 1.59 19.12 3.51
C ILE A 240 2.46 19.06 4.76
N GLY A 241 3.67 18.53 4.64
CA GLY A 241 4.63 18.47 5.75
C GLY A 241 6.07 18.28 5.27
N ARG A 242 7.04 18.63 6.10
CA ARG A 242 8.45 18.37 5.79
C ARG A 242 8.77 16.90 5.85
N ILE A 243 9.27 16.36 4.75
CA ILE A 243 9.66 14.93 4.68
C ILE A 243 11.16 14.72 4.79
N SER A 244 11.94 15.78 4.60
CA SER A 244 13.40 15.79 4.82
C SER A 244 13.88 17.20 5.19
N GLN A 245 15.19 17.36 5.40
CA GLN A 245 15.77 18.68 5.68
C GLN A 245 15.65 19.66 4.49
N THR A 246 15.42 19.17 3.28
CA THR A 246 15.40 19.94 2.04
C THR A 246 14.15 19.77 1.21
N GLU A 247 13.17 18.98 1.69
CA GLU A 247 11.98 18.66 0.91
C GLU A 247 10.71 18.72 1.75
N VAL A 248 9.67 19.26 1.14
CA VAL A 248 8.29 19.24 1.62
C VAL A 248 7.49 18.27 0.76
N GLY A 249 6.82 17.32 1.41
CA GLY A 249 5.91 16.37 0.78
C GLY A 249 4.48 16.90 0.74
N ILE A 250 3.76 16.57 -0.32
CA ILE A 250 2.30 16.70 -0.39
C ILE A 250 1.74 15.32 -0.67
N SER A 251 0.68 14.96 0.05
CA SER A 251 -0.20 13.85 -0.32
C SER A 251 -1.58 14.38 -0.64
N ALA A 252 -2.18 13.88 -1.71
CA ALA A 252 -3.49 14.30 -2.19
C ALA A 252 -4.41 13.09 -2.39
N ARG A 253 -5.67 13.25 -1.97
CA ARG A 253 -6.76 12.29 -2.19
C ARG A 253 -7.99 13.01 -2.69
N SER A 254 -8.79 12.34 -3.52
CA SER A 254 -10.06 12.90 -4.00
C SER A 254 -11.12 11.84 -4.27
N SER A 255 -12.36 12.32 -4.38
CA SER A 255 -13.44 11.59 -5.02
C SER A 255 -13.25 11.54 -6.54
N ASP A 256 -14.07 10.75 -7.25
CA ASP A 256 -14.01 10.65 -8.71
C ASP A 256 -14.34 11.98 -9.44
N GLN A 257 -14.89 12.97 -8.72
CA GLN A 257 -15.27 14.27 -9.29
C GLN A 257 -14.11 15.26 -9.37
N PHE A 258 -12.99 15.01 -8.68
CA PHE A 258 -11.85 15.91 -8.61
C PHE A 258 -10.54 15.19 -8.99
N ASN A 259 -9.77 15.77 -9.92
CA ASN A 259 -8.52 15.16 -10.39
C ASN A 259 -7.31 15.73 -9.65
N VAL A 260 -6.87 15.03 -8.59
CA VAL A 260 -5.66 15.43 -7.84
C VAL A 260 -4.37 15.16 -8.58
N GLN A 261 -4.34 14.20 -9.52
CA GLN A 261 -3.16 13.93 -10.34
C GLN A 261 -2.74 15.17 -11.11
N PHE A 262 -3.71 15.85 -11.76
CA PHE A 262 -3.43 17.07 -12.52
C PHE A 262 -2.78 18.17 -11.68
N ILE A 263 -3.21 18.33 -10.43
CA ILE A 263 -2.62 19.31 -9.51
C ILE A 263 -1.20 18.90 -9.11
N MET A 264 -1.01 17.64 -8.74
CA MET A 264 0.30 17.15 -8.31
C MET A 264 1.33 17.15 -9.45
N GLU A 265 0.94 16.83 -10.69
CA GLU A 265 1.82 16.95 -11.85
C GLU A 265 2.29 18.40 -12.08
N LYS A 266 1.43 19.41 -11.86
CA LYS A 266 1.80 20.83 -11.91
C LYS A 266 2.73 21.27 -10.79
N MET A 267 2.80 20.49 -9.73
CA MET A 267 3.73 20.69 -8.61
C MET A 267 4.97 19.78 -8.69
N GLY A 268 5.22 19.15 -9.86
CA GLY A 268 6.39 18.31 -10.08
C GLY A 268 6.28 16.88 -9.53
N GLY A 269 5.09 16.48 -9.11
CA GLY A 269 4.77 15.14 -8.62
C GLY A 269 4.04 14.28 -9.64
N GLY A 270 3.21 13.34 -9.14
CA GLY A 270 2.41 12.46 -9.98
C GLY A 270 1.51 11.55 -9.18
N GLY A 271 0.88 10.60 -9.86
CA GLY A 271 -0.02 9.62 -9.23
C GLY A 271 -1.15 9.22 -10.14
N HIS A 272 -2.33 9.05 -9.56
CA HIS A 272 -3.56 8.69 -10.24
C HIS A 272 -4.64 9.75 -9.97
N HIS A 273 -5.74 9.67 -10.71
CA HIS A 273 -6.86 10.60 -10.62
C HIS A 273 -7.27 10.93 -9.18
N SER A 274 -7.45 9.91 -8.34
CA SER A 274 -7.94 10.05 -6.96
C SER A 274 -6.87 9.95 -5.87
N ALA A 275 -5.62 9.68 -6.22
CA ALA A 275 -4.51 9.54 -5.28
C ALA A 275 -3.19 9.93 -5.92
N ALA A 276 -2.59 11.02 -5.47
CA ALA A 276 -1.36 11.56 -6.03
C ALA A 276 -0.49 12.18 -4.93
N ALA A 277 0.78 12.45 -5.26
CA ALA A 277 1.74 13.03 -4.33
C ALA A 277 2.78 13.87 -5.06
N ALA A 278 3.44 14.77 -4.34
CA ALA A 278 4.59 15.53 -4.82
C ALA A 278 5.64 15.68 -3.71
N SER A 279 6.92 15.75 -4.11
CA SER A 279 8.03 16.17 -3.26
C SER A 279 8.63 17.42 -3.85
N ILE A 280 8.70 18.48 -3.07
CA ILE A 280 9.08 19.81 -3.52
C ILE A 280 10.34 20.23 -2.76
N SER A 281 11.37 20.68 -3.51
CA SER A 281 12.59 21.23 -2.91
C SER A 281 12.27 22.57 -2.24
N SER A 282 11.87 22.51 -0.99
CA SER A 282 11.57 23.64 -0.10
C SER A 282 11.75 23.21 1.35
N THR A 283 11.95 24.17 2.23
CA THR A 283 11.98 23.96 3.68
C THR A 283 10.76 24.50 4.39
N SER A 284 9.84 25.17 3.66
CA SER A 284 8.64 25.81 4.22
C SER A 284 7.36 25.13 3.71
N PRO A 285 6.64 24.38 4.54
CA PRO A 285 5.30 23.90 4.26
C PRO A 285 4.32 25.03 3.90
N THR A 286 4.47 26.21 4.48
CA THR A 286 3.62 27.37 4.20
C THR A 286 3.81 27.88 2.77
N GLU A 287 5.05 28.06 2.28
CA GLU A 287 5.29 28.46 0.89
C GLU A 287 4.73 27.43 -0.12
N VAL A 288 4.85 26.14 0.20
CA VAL A 288 4.31 25.06 -0.63
C VAL A 288 2.78 25.08 -0.62
N ALA A 289 2.15 25.39 0.52
CA ALA A 289 0.71 25.55 0.62
C ALA A 289 0.21 26.75 -0.22
N ASP A 290 0.92 27.87 -0.22
CA ASP A 290 0.58 29.06 -1.01
C ASP A 290 0.63 28.75 -2.53
N ASP A 291 1.66 28.00 -2.99
CA ASP A 291 1.70 27.56 -4.39
C ASP A 291 0.57 26.58 -4.70
N LEU A 292 0.26 25.64 -3.82
CA LEU A 292 -0.90 24.75 -3.96
C LEU A 292 -2.20 25.53 -4.09
N TYR A 293 -2.44 26.57 -3.26
CA TYR A 293 -3.63 27.40 -3.34
C TYR A 293 -3.77 28.12 -4.69
N ASN A 294 -2.66 28.61 -5.25
CA ASN A 294 -2.67 29.20 -6.60
C ASN A 294 -3.05 28.16 -7.67
N LYS A 295 -2.47 26.95 -7.63
CA LYS A 295 -2.80 25.85 -8.58
C LYS A 295 -4.27 25.41 -8.46
N LEU A 296 -4.79 25.33 -7.24
CA LEU A 296 -6.20 25.02 -6.98
C LEU A 296 -7.14 26.09 -7.52
N ASN A 297 -6.82 27.36 -7.33
CA ASN A 297 -7.61 28.48 -7.86
C ASN A 297 -7.68 28.44 -9.39
N ASP A 298 -6.54 28.21 -10.05
CA ASP A 298 -6.47 28.07 -11.51
C ASP A 298 -7.33 26.89 -12.01
N TYR A 299 -7.23 25.74 -11.34
CA TYR A 299 -8.00 24.55 -11.69
C TYR A 299 -9.50 24.76 -11.56
N ILE A 300 -9.94 25.36 -10.45
CA ILE A 300 -11.37 25.65 -10.18
C ILE A 300 -11.91 26.67 -11.19
N SER A 301 -11.11 27.67 -11.57
CA SER A 301 -11.50 28.68 -12.56
C SER A 301 -11.71 28.04 -13.94
N LEU A 302 -10.78 27.21 -14.39
CA LEU A 302 -10.89 26.46 -15.65
C LEU A 302 -12.10 25.52 -15.69
N ALA A 303 -12.41 24.88 -14.56
CA ALA A 303 -13.57 24.00 -14.45
C ALA A 303 -14.91 24.75 -14.50
N LYS A 304 -14.96 26.01 -14.08
CA LYS A 304 -16.15 26.88 -14.20
C LYS A 304 -16.35 27.36 -15.63
N ASP A 305 -15.28 27.72 -16.35
CA ASP A 305 -15.35 28.21 -17.72
C ASP A 305 -15.75 27.08 -18.71
N SER A 306 -15.44 25.84 -18.40
CA SER A 306 -15.84 24.67 -19.22
C SER A 306 -17.30 24.24 -19.04
N LYS A 307 -18.02 24.78 -18.05
CA LYS A 307 -19.45 24.52 -17.81
C LYS A 307 -20.40 25.63 -18.30
N ASN A 308 -19.86 26.74 -18.77
CA ASN A 308 -20.58 27.84 -19.43
C ASN A 308 -20.39 27.77 -20.93
#